data_800ddc260de1dc4dbdc389b8d3a3d195
#
_entry.id   800ddc260de1dc4dbdc389b8d3a3d195
#
_cell.length_a   1.000
_cell.length_b   1.000
_cell.length_c   1.000
_cell.angle_alpha   90.00
_cell.angle_beta   90.00
_cell.angle_gamma   90.00
#
_symmetry.space_group_name_H-M   'P 1'
#
loop_
_entity.id
_entity.type
_entity.pdbx_description
1 polymer ?
#
loop_
_entity_poly.entity_id
_entity_poly.type
_entity_poly.pdbx_seq_one_letter_code
_entity_poly.pdbx_strand_id
1 'polypeptide(L)'
;MSEKRSREKKDFTRHPILASPENFGLVVVDVQEKFVPVLPEFDRIVRNIVALVRGFREFSLPVIRTEQYPAGLGKTVPAISDCFQGTGTSSVVEKMAFSAMQVQEFADKIKALGVASFVVCGIETHICVHQTVCDMLRAGYRIWVPWDAVGSRDPKNRDVALGRMEKAGAILSSTEMFLFEMAMRAGTESFKKIQGWIK
;
A
#
# COMPACT_ATOMS: atom_id res chain seq x y z
N MET A 1 -40.00 30.34 30.14
CA MET A 1 -39.49 30.26 28.76
C MET A 1 -38.07 29.72 28.79
N SER A 2 -37.94 28.45 28.49
CA SER A 2 -36.65 27.73 28.53
C SER A 2 -36.13 27.59 27.12
N GLU A 3 -35.08 28.38 26.78
CA GLU A 3 -34.35 28.25 25.53
C GLU A 3 -33.53 26.97 25.53
N LYS A 4 -33.99 25.97 24.80
CA LYS A 4 -33.20 24.81 24.42
C LYS A 4 -32.14 25.27 23.40
N ARG A 5 -30.93 25.56 23.86
CA ARG A 5 -29.73 25.64 22.98
C ARG A 5 -29.57 24.30 22.28
N SER A 6 -29.91 24.25 20.98
CA SER A 6 -29.52 23.14 20.10
C SER A 6 -28.00 23.12 20.06
N ARG A 7 -27.39 22.09 20.63
CA ARG A 7 -25.96 21.77 20.40
C ARG A 7 -25.84 21.38 18.93
N GLU A 8 -25.35 22.29 18.09
CA GLU A 8 -24.84 21.94 16.79
C GLU A 8 -23.87 20.76 16.96
N LYS A 9 -24.18 19.62 16.35
CA LYS A 9 -23.22 18.53 16.21
C LYS A 9 -22.08 19.08 15.39
N LYS A 10 -20.93 19.37 16.03
CA LYS A 10 -19.69 19.61 15.31
C LYS A 10 -19.41 18.35 14.49
N ASP A 11 -19.49 18.49 13.17
CA ASP A 11 -19.10 17.45 12.22
C ASP A 11 -17.59 17.24 12.36
N PHE A 12 -17.21 16.21 13.14
CA PHE A 12 -15.83 15.84 13.35
C PHE A 12 -15.34 15.10 12.09
N THR A 13 -14.89 15.84 11.10
CA THR A 13 -14.16 15.26 9.96
C THR A 13 -12.78 14.84 10.45
N ARG A 14 -12.36 13.62 10.09
CA ARG A 14 -11.02 13.10 10.42
C ARG A 14 -9.94 13.96 9.77
N HIS A 15 -8.79 14.08 10.43
CA HIS A 15 -7.65 14.76 9.84
C HIS A 15 -7.27 14.10 8.50
N PRO A 16 -6.97 14.86 7.43
CA PRO A 16 -6.69 14.30 6.10
C PRO A 16 -5.51 13.33 6.03
N ILE A 17 -4.57 13.39 6.97
CA ILE A 17 -3.43 12.45 7.04
C ILE A 17 -3.85 11.03 7.44
N LEU A 18 -4.98 10.88 8.13
CA LEU A 18 -5.46 9.57 8.58
C LEU A 18 -6.18 8.86 7.45
N ALA A 19 -5.86 7.59 7.26
CA ALA A 19 -6.55 6.75 6.29
C ALA A 19 -7.99 6.47 6.72
N SER A 20 -8.88 6.29 5.74
CA SER A 20 -10.26 5.87 5.94
C SER A 20 -10.59 4.75 4.94
N PRO A 21 -11.57 3.86 5.24
CA PRO A 21 -11.90 2.73 4.37
C PRO A 21 -12.63 3.15 3.09
N GLU A 22 -12.35 4.32 2.60
CA GLU A 22 -12.96 4.89 1.40
C GLU A 22 -11.87 5.49 0.51
N ASN A 23 -12.03 5.32 -0.79
CA ASN A 23 -11.22 6.00 -1.80
C ASN A 23 -9.69 5.68 -1.75
N PHE A 24 -9.35 4.44 -1.42
CA PHE A 24 -7.98 3.94 -1.39
C PHE A 24 -7.75 2.79 -2.38
N GLY A 25 -6.54 2.70 -2.92
CA GLY A 25 -6.01 1.55 -3.63
C GLY A 25 -4.70 1.07 -3.02
N LEU A 26 -4.35 -0.20 -3.19
CA LEU A 26 -3.06 -0.77 -2.80
C LEU A 26 -2.25 -1.12 -4.05
N VAL A 27 -0.99 -0.71 -4.06
CA VAL A 27 0.00 -1.11 -5.06
C VAL A 27 1.09 -1.94 -4.39
N VAL A 28 1.23 -3.20 -4.80
CA VAL A 28 2.28 -4.11 -4.36
C VAL A 28 3.34 -4.20 -5.46
N VAL A 29 4.53 -3.65 -5.20
CA VAL A 29 5.60 -3.50 -6.19
C VAL A 29 6.59 -4.65 -6.10
N ASP A 30 6.70 -5.47 -7.14
CA ASP A 30 7.80 -6.37 -7.48
C ASP A 30 8.29 -7.32 -6.36
N VAL A 31 7.40 -7.90 -5.56
CA VAL A 31 7.79 -8.83 -4.48
C VAL A 31 7.98 -10.24 -5.05
N GLN A 32 9.14 -10.44 -5.70
CA GLN A 32 9.44 -11.59 -6.56
C GLN A 32 10.47 -12.55 -5.95
N GLU A 33 10.47 -13.78 -6.46
CA GLU A 33 11.24 -14.93 -5.93
C GLU A 33 12.75 -14.67 -5.80
N LYS A 34 13.36 -13.96 -6.76
CA LYS A 34 14.81 -13.69 -6.75
C LYS A 34 15.25 -12.76 -5.63
N PHE A 35 14.33 -12.05 -4.98
CA PHE A 35 14.66 -11.21 -3.82
C PHE A 35 14.72 -11.99 -2.51
N VAL A 36 14.11 -13.18 -2.44
CA VAL A 36 14.08 -14.00 -1.21
C VAL A 36 15.46 -14.18 -0.56
N PRO A 37 16.52 -14.62 -1.28
CA PRO A 37 17.81 -14.89 -0.66
C PRO A 37 18.67 -13.63 -0.40
N VAL A 38 18.29 -12.47 -0.96
CA VAL A 38 19.19 -11.31 -0.98
C VAL A 38 18.67 -10.10 -0.21
N LEU A 39 17.40 -10.12 0.21
CA LEU A 39 16.78 -8.98 0.87
C LEU A 39 16.63 -9.25 2.37
N PRO A 40 17.28 -8.46 3.23
CA PRO A 40 17.10 -8.58 4.68
C PRO A 40 15.64 -8.44 5.09
N GLU A 41 15.25 -9.16 6.13
CA GLU A 41 13.88 -9.12 6.69
C GLU A 41 12.75 -9.43 5.68
N PHE A 42 13.05 -10.15 4.58
CA PHE A 42 12.09 -10.45 3.52
C PHE A 42 10.77 -11.03 4.07
N ASP A 43 10.87 -12.00 4.98
CA ASP A 43 9.68 -12.64 5.57
C ASP A 43 8.81 -11.66 6.36
N ARG A 44 9.42 -10.70 7.08
CA ARG A 44 8.69 -9.66 7.80
C ARG A 44 7.95 -8.75 6.81
N ILE A 45 8.64 -8.32 5.77
CA ILE A 45 8.05 -7.47 4.72
C ILE A 45 6.88 -8.18 4.06
N VAL A 46 7.05 -9.45 3.69
CA VAL A 46 5.98 -10.27 3.08
C VAL A 46 4.78 -10.42 4.01
N ARG A 47 4.99 -10.72 5.30
CA ARG A 47 3.89 -10.80 6.28
C ARG A 47 3.10 -9.50 6.35
N ASN A 48 3.78 -8.36 6.39
CA ASN A 48 3.14 -7.05 6.44
C ASN A 48 2.37 -6.74 5.15
N ILE A 49 2.91 -7.08 3.99
CA ILE A 49 2.20 -6.93 2.71
C ILE A 49 0.96 -7.83 2.67
N VAL A 50 1.05 -9.08 3.14
CA VAL A 50 -0.11 -9.99 3.24
C VAL A 50 -1.18 -9.39 4.15
N ALA A 51 -0.80 -8.80 5.29
CA ALA A 51 -1.75 -8.12 6.18
C ALA A 51 -2.43 -6.94 5.49
N LEU A 52 -1.68 -6.12 4.73
CA LEU A 52 -2.24 -5.03 3.91
C LEU A 52 -3.21 -5.55 2.87
N VAL A 53 -2.83 -6.58 2.08
CA VAL A 53 -3.71 -7.15 1.05
C VAL A 53 -5.01 -7.67 1.66
N ARG A 54 -4.93 -8.38 2.81
CA ARG A 54 -6.12 -8.85 3.53
C ARG A 54 -6.98 -7.70 4.02
N GLY A 55 -6.36 -6.63 4.55
CA GLY A 55 -7.07 -5.43 4.98
C GLY A 55 -7.82 -4.74 3.84
N PHE A 56 -7.17 -4.55 2.70
CA PHE A 56 -7.82 -3.97 1.52
C PHE A 56 -8.99 -4.83 1.01
N ARG A 57 -8.85 -6.15 1.06
CA ARG A 57 -9.94 -7.09 0.71
C ARG A 57 -11.10 -7.04 1.70
N GLU A 58 -10.81 -6.95 3.00
CA GLU A 58 -11.84 -6.81 4.04
C GLU A 58 -12.75 -5.60 3.79
N PHE A 59 -12.17 -4.50 3.30
CA PHE A 59 -12.90 -3.28 2.95
C PHE A 59 -13.34 -3.22 1.48
N SER A 60 -13.20 -4.31 0.71
CA SER A 60 -13.53 -4.38 -0.71
C SER A 60 -12.81 -3.33 -1.58
N LEU A 61 -11.57 -2.99 -1.20
CA LEU A 61 -10.75 -2.01 -1.89
C LEU A 61 -9.84 -2.66 -2.95
N PRO A 62 -9.53 -1.94 -4.04
CA PRO A 62 -8.74 -2.47 -5.13
C PRO A 62 -7.27 -2.67 -4.76
N VAL A 63 -6.69 -3.74 -5.29
CA VAL A 63 -5.26 -4.06 -5.16
C VAL A 63 -4.68 -4.35 -6.54
N ILE A 64 -3.57 -3.69 -6.87
CA ILE A 64 -2.77 -3.95 -8.07
C ILE A 64 -1.38 -4.40 -7.64
N ARG A 65 -0.78 -5.35 -8.37
CA ARG A 65 0.60 -5.76 -8.17
C ARG A 65 1.40 -5.65 -9.47
N THR A 66 2.70 -5.44 -9.34
CA THR A 66 3.62 -5.41 -10.47
C THR A 66 4.66 -6.51 -10.39
N GLU A 67 5.20 -6.90 -11.55
CA GLU A 67 6.35 -7.80 -11.68
C GLU A 67 7.38 -7.15 -12.61
N GLN A 68 8.57 -6.89 -12.09
CA GLN A 68 9.70 -6.39 -12.85
C GLN A 68 10.39 -7.53 -13.60
N TYR A 69 10.49 -7.46 -14.93
CA TYR A 69 11.23 -8.42 -15.75
C TYR A 69 11.09 -9.88 -15.23
N PRO A 70 9.88 -10.46 -15.29
CA PRO A 70 9.61 -11.76 -14.64
C PRO A 70 10.50 -12.90 -15.16
N ALA A 71 10.97 -12.83 -16.41
CA ALA A 71 11.93 -13.80 -16.97
C ALA A 71 13.25 -13.82 -16.19
N GLY A 72 13.66 -12.69 -15.58
CA GLY A 72 14.90 -12.59 -14.80
C GLY A 72 14.68 -12.69 -13.29
N LEU A 73 13.61 -12.08 -12.77
CA LEU A 73 13.35 -11.95 -11.33
C LEU A 73 12.38 -12.99 -10.77
N GLY A 74 11.77 -13.82 -11.63
CA GLY A 74 10.75 -14.79 -11.23
C GLY A 74 9.39 -14.14 -11.05
N LYS A 75 8.45 -14.88 -10.50
CA LYS A 75 7.08 -14.44 -10.22
C LYS A 75 6.94 -13.85 -8.81
N THR A 76 5.82 -13.18 -8.58
CA THR A 76 5.42 -12.78 -7.23
C THR A 76 5.41 -14.01 -6.31
N VAL A 77 5.99 -13.88 -5.11
CA VAL A 77 6.09 -15.00 -4.15
C VAL A 77 4.71 -15.57 -3.78
N PRO A 78 4.61 -16.91 -3.57
CA PRO A 78 3.33 -17.58 -3.31
C PRO A 78 2.52 -16.96 -2.17
N ALA A 79 3.17 -16.60 -1.05
CA ALA A 79 2.49 -15.99 0.10
C ALA A 79 1.65 -14.75 -0.25
N ILE A 80 2.06 -13.99 -1.27
CA ILE A 80 1.30 -12.84 -1.77
C ILE A 80 0.36 -13.25 -2.89
N SER A 81 0.83 -14.04 -3.88
CA SER A 81 -0.02 -14.43 -5.03
C SER A 81 -1.25 -15.22 -4.62
N ASP A 82 -1.15 -16.05 -3.57
CA ASP A 82 -2.27 -16.84 -3.03
C ASP A 82 -3.38 -15.96 -2.42
N CYS A 83 -3.02 -14.77 -1.95
CA CYS A 83 -4.00 -13.79 -1.49
C CYS A 83 -4.94 -13.32 -2.61
N PHE A 84 -4.60 -13.51 -3.88
CA PHE A 84 -5.40 -13.09 -5.03
C PHE A 84 -6.20 -14.22 -5.69
N GLN A 85 -6.06 -15.46 -5.23
CA GLN A 85 -6.83 -16.58 -5.78
C GLN A 85 -8.34 -16.40 -5.55
N GLY A 86 -9.15 -16.73 -6.56
CA GLY A 86 -10.60 -16.66 -6.47
C GLY A 86 -11.20 -15.25 -6.51
N THR A 87 -10.41 -14.22 -6.79
CA THR A 87 -10.89 -12.85 -6.94
C THR A 87 -10.74 -12.41 -8.39
N GLY A 88 -11.82 -11.93 -9.03
CA GLY A 88 -11.79 -11.42 -10.41
C GLY A 88 -10.95 -10.14 -10.60
N THR A 89 -10.24 -9.67 -9.57
CA THR A 89 -9.49 -8.41 -9.55
C THR A 89 -7.96 -8.59 -9.48
N SER A 90 -7.45 -9.80 -9.75
CA SER A 90 -6.01 -10.08 -9.71
C SER A 90 -5.30 -9.59 -10.97
N SER A 91 -5.09 -8.29 -11.12
CA SER A 91 -4.26 -7.81 -12.23
C SER A 91 -2.79 -7.72 -11.82
N VAL A 92 -1.95 -8.52 -12.49
CA VAL A 92 -0.50 -8.33 -12.50
C VAL A 92 -0.16 -7.43 -13.67
N VAL A 93 0.70 -6.45 -13.46
CA VAL A 93 1.29 -5.64 -14.53
C VAL A 93 2.77 -5.96 -14.62
N GLU A 94 3.18 -6.58 -15.71
CA GLU A 94 4.60 -6.80 -16.00
C GLU A 94 5.24 -5.50 -16.50
N LYS A 95 6.48 -5.24 -16.08
CA LYS A 95 7.16 -4.00 -16.44
C LYS A 95 8.66 -4.18 -16.65
N MET A 96 9.22 -3.36 -17.52
CA MET A 96 10.66 -3.21 -17.71
C MET A 96 11.16 -1.87 -17.13
N ALA A 97 10.32 -0.84 -17.11
CA ALA A 97 10.62 0.42 -16.44
C ALA A 97 10.61 0.25 -14.92
N PHE A 98 11.44 0.99 -14.21
CA PHE A 98 11.48 0.93 -12.74
C PHE A 98 10.23 1.55 -12.12
N SER A 99 9.82 2.73 -12.56
CA SER A 99 8.54 3.29 -12.17
C SER A 99 7.40 2.57 -12.87
N ALA A 100 6.41 2.07 -12.12
CA ALA A 100 5.22 1.48 -12.69
C ALA A 100 4.39 2.50 -13.50
N MET A 101 4.42 3.78 -13.14
CA MET A 101 3.73 4.86 -13.86
C MET A 101 4.26 5.09 -15.29
N GLN A 102 5.45 4.58 -15.63
CA GLN A 102 5.98 4.62 -16.98
C GLN A 102 5.43 3.51 -17.88
N VAL A 103 4.59 2.61 -17.35
CA VAL A 103 3.90 1.56 -18.08
C VAL A 103 2.45 1.99 -18.32
N GLN A 104 2.06 2.15 -19.57
CA GLN A 104 0.73 2.65 -19.94
C GLN A 104 -0.39 1.82 -19.33
N GLU A 105 -0.27 0.48 -19.36
CA GLU A 105 -1.26 -0.41 -18.74
C GLU A 105 -1.46 -0.14 -17.25
N PHE A 106 -0.37 0.12 -16.50
CA PHE A 106 -0.47 0.44 -15.08
C PHE A 106 -1.15 1.80 -14.87
N ALA A 107 -0.71 2.82 -15.60
CA ALA A 107 -1.28 4.16 -15.50
C ALA A 107 -2.79 4.18 -15.80
N ASP A 108 -3.22 3.45 -16.84
CA ASP A 108 -4.63 3.32 -17.20
C ASP A 108 -5.43 2.59 -16.13
N LYS A 109 -4.88 1.49 -15.56
CA LYS A 109 -5.52 0.76 -14.46
C LYS A 109 -5.67 1.64 -13.22
N ILE A 110 -4.63 2.35 -12.79
CA ILE A 110 -4.67 3.27 -11.65
C ILE A 110 -5.76 4.34 -11.85
N LYS A 111 -5.80 4.92 -13.04
CA LYS A 111 -6.82 5.92 -13.39
C LYS A 111 -8.24 5.35 -13.39
N ALA A 112 -8.41 4.16 -13.93
CA ALA A 112 -9.72 3.48 -14.00
C ALA A 112 -10.30 3.10 -12.63
N LEU A 113 -9.46 2.97 -11.58
CA LEU A 113 -9.94 2.72 -10.22
C LEU A 113 -10.74 3.88 -9.65
N GLY A 114 -10.55 5.10 -10.14
CA GLY A 114 -11.27 6.29 -9.67
C GLY A 114 -10.97 6.68 -8.22
N VAL A 115 -9.89 6.18 -7.63
CA VAL A 115 -9.48 6.48 -6.26
C VAL A 115 -8.40 7.57 -6.24
N ALA A 116 -8.38 8.38 -5.18
CA ALA A 116 -7.44 9.50 -5.05
C ALA A 116 -6.22 9.19 -4.17
N SER A 117 -6.27 8.11 -3.40
CA SER A 117 -5.27 7.77 -2.40
C SER A 117 -4.76 6.35 -2.59
N PHE A 118 -3.46 6.14 -2.41
CA PHE A 118 -2.86 4.82 -2.52
C PHE A 118 -1.91 4.50 -1.38
N VAL A 119 -1.88 3.23 -0.99
CA VAL A 119 -0.77 2.64 -0.26
C VAL A 119 0.16 2.01 -1.29
N VAL A 120 1.44 2.29 -1.19
CA VAL A 120 2.48 1.67 -2.02
C VAL A 120 3.44 0.92 -1.12
N CYS A 121 3.60 -0.37 -1.36
CA CYS A 121 4.52 -1.27 -0.65
C CYS A 121 5.30 -2.14 -1.63
N GLY A 122 6.32 -2.86 -1.16
CA GLY A 122 7.08 -3.79 -2.00
C GLY A 122 8.58 -3.51 -2.08
N ILE A 123 9.20 -3.89 -3.21
CA ILE A 123 10.66 -4.02 -3.39
C ILE A 123 11.11 -3.42 -4.74
N GLU A 124 12.31 -2.85 -4.88
CA GLU A 124 13.14 -2.33 -3.80
C GLU A 124 12.75 -0.89 -3.51
N THR A 125 12.77 -0.54 -2.24
CA THR A 125 12.35 0.78 -1.77
C THR A 125 13.02 1.92 -2.52
N HIS A 126 14.33 1.82 -2.77
CA HIS A 126 15.15 2.88 -3.39
C HIS A 126 15.13 2.87 -4.93
N ILE A 127 14.50 1.90 -5.56
CA ILE A 127 14.42 1.79 -7.02
C ILE A 127 12.96 1.89 -7.47
N CYS A 128 12.26 0.75 -7.57
CA CYS A 128 10.93 0.68 -8.15
C CYS A 128 9.87 1.38 -7.28
N VAL A 129 9.91 1.17 -5.96
CA VAL A 129 8.96 1.79 -5.04
C VAL A 129 9.11 3.31 -5.05
N HIS A 130 10.33 3.82 -4.84
CA HIS A 130 10.62 5.26 -4.80
C HIS A 130 10.19 5.97 -6.09
N GLN A 131 10.56 5.43 -7.26
CA GLN A 131 10.22 6.07 -8.53
C GLN A 131 8.72 6.04 -8.79
N THR A 132 8.05 4.92 -8.49
CA THR A 132 6.59 4.80 -8.63
C THR A 132 5.87 5.78 -7.72
N VAL A 133 6.27 5.89 -6.45
CA VAL A 133 5.70 6.84 -5.49
C VAL A 133 5.85 8.28 -5.98
N CYS A 134 7.05 8.68 -6.40
CA CYS A 134 7.29 10.05 -6.88
C CYS A 134 6.45 10.39 -8.12
N ASP A 135 6.33 9.46 -9.08
CA ASP A 135 5.52 9.67 -10.28
C ASP A 135 4.02 9.70 -9.95
N MET A 136 3.55 8.88 -9.01
CA MET A 136 2.15 8.93 -8.54
C MET A 136 1.83 10.23 -7.81
N LEU A 137 2.74 10.72 -6.95
CA LEU A 137 2.60 12.04 -6.29
C LEU A 137 2.52 13.16 -7.34
N ARG A 138 3.39 13.13 -8.36
CA ARG A 138 3.35 14.10 -9.48
C ARG A 138 2.03 14.05 -10.25
N ALA A 139 1.44 12.87 -10.38
CA ALA A 139 0.13 12.69 -11.02
C ALA A 139 -1.04 13.16 -10.14
N GLY A 140 -0.80 13.66 -8.93
CA GLY A 140 -1.79 14.22 -8.02
C GLY A 140 -2.41 13.22 -7.04
N TYR A 141 -1.92 11.99 -6.97
CA TYR A 141 -2.37 11.02 -5.98
C TYR A 141 -1.77 11.29 -4.60
N ARG A 142 -2.50 10.97 -3.54
CA ARG A 142 -2.00 10.95 -2.17
C ARG A 142 -1.44 9.57 -1.86
N ILE A 143 -0.21 9.49 -1.34
CA ILE A 143 0.50 8.22 -1.19
C ILE A 143 0.89 7.98 0.26
N TRP A 144 0.52 6.81 0.79
CA TRP A 144 1.02 6.26 2.05
C TRP A 144 2.06 5.19 1.77
N VAL A 145 3.15 5.22 2.51
CA VAL A 145 4.22 4.23 2.43
C VAL A 145 4.44 3.63 3.82
N PRO A 146 3.96 2.40 4.08
CA PRO A 146 4.27 1.69 5.30
C PRO A 146 5.75 1.26 5.28
N TRP A 147 6.56 1.85 6.15
CA TRP A 147 8.01 1.65 6.18
C TRP A 147 8.41 0.19 6.44
N ASP A 148 7.57 -0.57 7.11
CA ASP A 148 7.74 -1.97 7.48
C ASP A 148 7.22 -2.97 6.42
N ALA A 149 6.60 -2.46 5.35
CA ALA A 149 6.14 -3.21 4.17
C ALA A 149 6.94 -2.88 2.90
N VAL A 150 8.09 -2.21 3.06
CA VAL A 150 9.04 -1.94 1.97
C VAL A 150 10.44 -2.38 2.38
N GLY A 151 11.28 -2.76 1.42
CA GLY A 151 12.62 -3.22 1.68
C GLY A 151 13.61 -2.96 0.55
N SER A 152 14.90 -2.96 0.90
CA SER A 152 16.01 -2.88 -0.02
C SER A 152 17.12 -3.83 0.43
N ARG A 153 17.93 -4.34 -0.51
CA ARG A 153 19.09 -5.21 -0.21
C ARG A 153 20.07 -4.52 0.75
N ASP A 154 20.24 -3.22 0.60
CA ASP A 154 20.95 -2.39 1.58
C ASP A 154 19.94 -1.55 2.37
N PRO A 155 19.84 -1.74 3.70
CA PRO A 155 18.93 -0.97 4.56
C PRO A 155 19.17 0.55 4.51
N LYS A 156 20.41 0.99 4.29
CA LYS A 156 20.74 2.42 4.17
C LYS A 156 20.07 3.04 2.94
N ASN A 157 20.00 2.30 1.82
CA ASN A 157 19.31 2.76 0.63
C ASN A 157 17.79 2.85 0.86
N ARG A 158 17.21 1.92 1.65
CA ARG A 158 15.81 2.00 2.08
C ARG A 158 15.56 3.30 2.85
N ASP A 159 16.39 3.59 3.85
CA ASP A 159 16.21 4.73 4.75
C ASP A 159 16.32 6.07 3.98
N VAL A 160 17.30 6.18 3.08
CA VAL A 160 17.44 7.35 2.20
C VAL A 160 16.22 7.51 1.29
N ALA A 161 15.69 6.42 0.74
CA ALA A 161 14.53 6.47 -0.14
C ALA A 161 13.26 6.87 0.61
N LEU A 162 13.03 6.36 1.83
CA LEU A 162 11.92 6.77 2.69
C LEU A 162 11.96 8.27 2.98
N GLY A 163 13.11 8.80 3.40
CA GLY A 163 13.26 10.24 3.65
C GLY A 163 13.06 11.11 2.39
N ARG A 164 13.42 10.60 1.20
CA ARG A 164 13.14 11.30 -0.07
C ARG A 164 11.66 11.30 -0.43
N MET A 165 10.98 10.17 -0.26
CA MET A 165 9.54 10.06 -0.51
C MET A 165 8.73 10.96 0.43
N GLU A 166 9.09 11.01 1.72
CA GLU A 166 8.48 11.91 2.69
C GLU A 166 8.62 13.37 2.27
N LYS A 167 9.83 13.80 1.90
CA LYS A 167 10.10 15.16 1.41
C LYS A 167 9.35 15.47 0.10
N ALA A 168 9.04 14.49 -0.70
CA ALA A 168 8.25 14.63 -1.92
C ALA A 168 6.74 14.68 -1.65
N GLY A 169 6.29 14.47 -0.40
CA GLY A 169 4.90 14.56 0.02
C GLY A 169 4.22 13.21 0.30
N ALA A 170 4.96 12.11 0.31
CA ALA A 170 4.41 10.83 0.75
C ALA A 170 4.21 10.82 2.29
N ILE A 171 3.16 10.17 2.73
CA ILE A 171 2.85 9.98 4.14
C ILE A 171 3.48 8.67 4.60
N LEU A 172 4.50 8.74 5.45
CA LEU A 172 5.07 7.54 6.06
C LEU A 172 4.13 7.01 7.13
N SER A 173 3.99 5.70 7.17
CA SER A 173 3.15 4.98 8.13
C SER A 173 3.83 3.66 8.50
N SER A 174 3.22 2.88 9.39
CA SER A 174 3.47 1.44 9.51
C SER A 174 2.24 0.66 9.03
N THR A 175 2.43 -0.62 8.74
CA THR A 175 1.32 -1.52 8.41
C THR A 175 0.24 -1.49 9.50
N GLU A 176 0.65 -1.56 10.76
CA GLU A 176 -0.26 -1.52 11.90
C GLU A 176 -1.02 -0.19 11.98
N MET A 177 -0.31 0.95 11.95
CA MET A 177 -0.93 2.28 11.95
C MET A 177 -2.00 2.39 10.87
N PHE A 178 -1.63 2.07 9.62
CA PHE A 178 -2.54 2.18 8.48
C PHE A 178 -3.78 1.30 8.66
N LEU A 179 -3.63 0.05 9.04
CA LEU A 179 -4.75 -0.88 9.20
C LEU A 179 -5.68 -0.48 10.36
N PHE A 180 -5.14 0.05 11.46
CA PHE A 180 -5.98 0.58 12.55
C PHE A 180 -6.67 1.89 12.19
N GLU A 181 -6.04 2.74 11.39
CA GLU A 181 -6.71 3.91 10.83
C GLU A 181 -7.90 3.50 9.95
N MET A 182 -7.75 2.47 9.13
CA MET A 182 -8.84 1.90 8.31
C MET A 182 -9.94 1.26 9.16
N ALA A 183 -9.59 0.58 10.25
CA ALA A 183 -10.57 -0.05 11.15
C ALA A 183 -11.45 0.98 11.89
N MET A 184 -10.97 2.19 12.12
CA MET A 184 -11.62 3.34 12.75
C MET A 184 -12.11 3.10 14.18
N ARG A 185 -12.58 1.92 14.53
CA ARG A 185 -13.20 1.60 15.83
C ARG A 185 -12.80 0.21 16.32
N ALA A 186 -12.53 0.09 17.62
CA ALA A 186 -12.41 -1.20 18.27
C ALA A 186 -13.76 -1.94 18.34
N GLY A 187 -13.70 -3.26 18.49
CA GLY A 187 -14.88 -4.10 18.71
C GLY A 187 -15.66 -4.51 17.47
N THR A 188 -15.34 -3.98 16.29
CA THR A 188 -15.93 -4.41 15.01
C THR A 188 -15.35 -5.75 14.54
N GLU A 189 -16.03 -6.46 13.65
CA GLU A 189 -15.50 -7.70 13.07
C GLU A 189 -14.21 -7.45 12.25
N SER A 190 -14.16 -6.37 11.48
CA SER A 190 -12.95 -5.97 10.75
C SER A 190 -11.78 -5.68 11.68
N PHE A 191 -12.03 -5.00 12.83
CA PHE A 191 -11.01 -4.78 13.86
C PHE A 191 -10.44 -6.10 14.40
N LYS A 192 -11.29 -7.08 14.75
CA LYS A 192 -10.85 -8.40 15.26
C LYS A 192 -9.98 -9.14 14.24
N LYS A 193 -10.37 -9.12 12.96
CA LYS A 193 -9.59 -9.71 11.86
C LYS A 193 -8.22 -9.03 11.73
N ILE A 194 -8.18 -7.69 11.67
CA ILE A 194 -6.95 -6.90 11.58
C ILE A 194 -6.03 -7.23 12.75
N GLN A 195 -6.53 -7.25 13.97
CA GLN A 195 -5.76 -7.62 15.16
C GLN A 195 -5.15 -9.03 15.07
N GLY A 196 -5.83 -9.96 14.40
CA GLY A 196 -5.32 -11.31 14.14
C GLY A 196 -4.20 -11.39 13.10
N TRP A 197 -4.12 -10.44 12.18
CA TRP A 197 -3.10 -10.42 11.10
C TRP A 197 -1.80 -9.72 11.50
N ILE A 198 -1.84 -8.87 12.53
CA ILE A 198 -0.71 -8.03 12.97
C ILE A 198 0.11 -8.70 14.09
N LYS A 199 -0.41 -9.76 14.69
CA LYS A 199 0.26 -10.52 15.78
C LYS A 199 1.42 -11.35 15.32
#